data_cb32fdab5cc378451bafdacbda2c3142
#
_entry.id   cb32fdab5cc378451bafdacbda2c3142
#
_cell.length_a   1.000
_cell.length_b   1.000
_cell.length_c   1.000
_cell.angle_alpha   90.00
_cell.angle_beta   90.00
_cell.angle_gamma   90.00
#
_symmetry.space_group_name_H-M   'P 1'
#
loop_
_entity.id
_entity.type
_entity.pdbx_description
1 polymer ?
#
loop_
_entity_poly.entity_id
_entity_poly.type
_entity_poly.pdbx_seq_one_letter_code
_entity_poly.pdbx_strand_id
1 'polypeptide(L)'
;MLRFIVGPVIILLGVAMCGKSISMENYAETLSFRVLLNDVEVGWHTFQLSNQGEYLNVRSTMSMDFTVLLVKKVTYRHEANEVWREGCLHRFTSTTRRDKKVISMSGALENDKFIVSDGTSDIELDKCVKSFAYWNPKWLDAKFLLNVENGKYTPVKQSNHEDPVSGFMMKTLSLPKTEIHLEYDESGSWQTLESELKIAGALKYQRTKEPIGETDEDF
;
A
#
# COMPACT_ATOMS: atom_id res chain seq x y z
N MET A 1 76.94 14.91 42.49
CA MET A 1 76.24 15.61 41.43
C MET A 1 75.18 14.68 40.89
N LEU A 2 73.94 14.89 41.33
CA LEU A 2 72.76 14.02 40.95
C LEU A 2 71.95 14.77 39.94
N ARG A 3 71.89 14.28 38.68
CA ARG A 3 71.06 14.86 37.61
C ARG A 3 69.71 14.15 37.60
N PHE A 4 68.66 14.90 37.94
CA PHE A 4 67.27 14.48 37.73
C PHE A 4 66.86 14.69 36.26
N ILE A 5 66.47 13.60 35.61
CA ILE A 5 65.87 13.63 34.28
C ILE A 5 64.35 13.68 34.49
N VAL A 6 63.71 14.80 34.11
CA VAL A 6 62.26 14.96 34.09
C VAL A 6 61.81 14.59 32.69
N GLY A 7 61.14 13.46 32.57
CA GLY A 7 60.49 13.09 31.31
C GLY A 7 59.11 13.72 31.14
N PRO A 8 58.67 14.05 29.90
CA PRO A 8 57.36 14.67 29.68
C PRO A 8 56.23 13.63 29.79
N VAL A 9 55.27 13.94 30.60
CA VAL A 9 53.98 13.20 30.70
C VAL A 9 53.10 13.62 29.50
N ILE A 10 52.87 12.71 28.58
CA ILE A 10 51.92 12.89 27.46
C ILE A 10 50.54 12.52 27.99
N ILE A 11 49.66 13.52 28.20
CA ILE A 11 48.24 13.33 28.50
C ILE A 11 47.51 13.07 27.20
N LEU A 12 47.08 11.82 26.93
CA LEU A 12 46.17 11.47 25.85
C LEU A 12 44.76 11.88 26.24
N LEU A 13 44.28 12.99 25.67
CA LEU A 13 42.85 13.33 25.70
C LEU A 13 42.08 12.38 24.78
N GLY A 14 41.36 11.42 25.36
CA GLY A 14 40.42 10.59 24.68
C GLY A 14 39.16 11.41 24.30
N VAL A 15 39.00 11.72 23.01
CA VAL A 15 37.76 12.30 22.49
C VAL A 15 36.71 11.19 22.41
N ALA A 16 35.80 11.16 23.38
CA ALA A 16 34.61 10.30 23.30
C ALA A 16 33.68 10.84 22.21
N MET A 17 33.71 10.25 21.03
CA MET A 17 32.68 10.47 20.02
C MET A 17 31.37 9.85 20.52
N CYS A 18 30.49 10.71 21.06
CA CYS A 18 29.11 10.36 21.35
C CYS A 18 28.37 10.24 20.02
N GLY A 19 28.32 9.01 19.49
CA GLY A 19 27.51 8.69 18.31
C GLY A 19 26.04 8.93 18.68
N LYS A 20 25.41 9.97 18.10
CA LYS A 20 23.97 10.12 18.15
C LYS A 20 23.38 8.92 17.40
N SER A 21 22.81 7.97 18.14
CA SER A 21 21.88 6.99 17.57
C SER A 21 20.70 7.76 17.03
N ILE A 22 20.60 7.89 15.71
CA ILE A 22 19.38 8.35 15.04
C ILE A 22 18.40 7.19 15.25
N SER A 23 17.51 7.31 16.23
CA SER A 23 16.34 6.44 16.29
C SER A 23 15.52 6.77 15.04
N MET A 24 15.45 5.85 14.09
CA MET A 24 14.46 5.95 13.01
C MET A 24 13.09 5.90 13.67
N GLU A 25 12.42 7.04 13.74
CA GLU A 25 11.04 7.12 14.17
C GLU A 25 10.22 6.16 13.32
N ASN A 26 9.54 5.21 13.96
CA ASN A 26 8.56 4.36 13.31
C ASN A 26 7.38 5.25 12.92
N TYR A 27 7.41 5.81 11.72
CA TYR A 27 6.31 6.59 11.18
C TYR A 27 5.17 5.61 10.87
N ALA A 28 4.04 5.80 11.53
CA ALA A 28 2.81 5.06 11.27
C ALA A 28 1.75 6.03 10.74
N GLU A 29 1.19 5.72 9.58
CA GLU A 29 0.09 6.48 8.98
C GLU A 29 -1.08 5.54 8.74
N THR A 30 -2.30 6.01 9.02
CA THR A 30 -3.53 5.30 8.68
C THR A 30 -4.33 6.11 7.66
N LEU A 31 -4.65 5.49 6.54
CA LEU A 31 -5.58 6.03 5.54
C LEU A 31 -6.88 5.26 5.64
N SER A 32 -7.99 5.94 5.83
CA SER A 32 -9.31 5.34 5.96
C SER A 32 -10.26 5.93 4.94
N PHE A 33 -11.07 5.06 4.32
CA PHE A 33 -11.99 5.43 3.26
C PHE A 33 -13.36 4.79 3.50
N ARG A 34 -14.42 5.58 3.35
CA ARG A 34 -15.76 5.04 3.09
C ARG A 34 -15.81 4.55 1.66
N VAL A 35 -16.45 3.41 1.45
CA VAL A 35 -16.66 2.83 0.12
C VAL A 35 -18.13 2.94 -0.23
N LEU A 36 -18.41 3.59 -1.36
CA LEU A 36 -19.75 3.78 -1.88
C LEU A 36 -19.92 3.00 -3.19
N LEU A 37 -21.12 2.51 -3.41
CA LEU A 37 -21.54 1.89 -4.66
C LEU A 37 -22.83 2.57 -5.12
N ASN A 38 -22.80 3.24 -6.30
CA ASN A 38 -23.88 4.09 -6.78
C ASN A 38 -24.33 5.11 -5.71
N ASP A 39 -23.37 5.81 -5.09
CA ASP A 39 -23.52 6.80 -4.02
C ASP A 39 -24.13 6.28 -2.70
N VAL A 40 -24.31 4.97 -2.54
CA VAL A 40 -24.74 4.34 -1.30
C VAL A 40 -23.51 3.77 -0.59
N GLU A 41 -23.32 4.14 0.67
CA GLU A 41 -22.22 3.58 1.48
C GLU A 41 -22.44 2.08 1.71
N VAL A 42 -21.44 1.29 1.37
CA VAL A 42 -21.48 -0.18 1.41
C VAL A 42 -20.40 -0.78 2.29
N GLY A 43 -19.51 0.06 2.83
CA GLY A 43 -18.44 -0.41 3.70
C GLY A 43 -17.25 0.54 3.76
N TRP A 44 -16.12 -0.01 4.10
CA TRP A 44 -14.89 0.75 4.35
C TRP A 44 -13.63 0.02 3.86
N HIS A 45 -12.54 0.77 3.70
CA HIS A 45 -11.21 0.28 3.39
C HIS A 45 -10.16 1.10 4.15
N THR A 46 -9.28 0.43 4.90
CA THR A 46 -8.20 1.07 5.65
C THR A 46 -6.83 0.58 5.18
N PHE A 47 -5.84 1.46 5.26
CA PHE A 47 -4.45 1.15 4.99
C PHE A 47 -3.62 1.66 6.17
N GLN A 48 -2.89 0.77 6.81
CA GLN A 48 -1.95 1.09 7.88
C GLN A 48 -0.53 0.97 7.33
N LEU A 49 0.18 2.10 7.26
CA LEU A 49 1.54 2.20 6.76
C LEU A 49 2.51 2.37 7.92
N SER A 50 3.56 1.55 7.99
CA SER A 50 4.59 1.67 9.02
C SER A 50 5.98 1.40 8.45
N ASN A 51 6.93 2.28 8.76
CA ASN A 51 8.32 2.10 8.39
C ASN A 51 9.05 1.27 9.45
N GLN A 52 9.76 0.24 9.01
CA GLN A 52 10.64 -0.59 9.85
C GLN A 52 12.00 -0.73 9.18
N GLY A 53 12.93 0.15 9.56
CA GLY A 53 14.23 0.23 8.92
C GLY A 53 14.09 0.67 7.45
N GLU A 54 14.61 -0.16 6.54
CA GLU A 54 14.54 0.08 5.09
C GLU A 54 13.22 -0.43 4.45
N TYR A 55 12.33 -1.04 5.23
CA TYR A 55 11.08 -1.61 4.76
C TYR A 55 9.89 -0.73 5.14
N LEU A 56 8.98 -0.58 4.20
CA LEU A 56 7.64 -0.06 4.44
C LEU A 56 6.68 -1.24 4.50
N ASN A 57 6.00 -1.41 5.63
CA ASN A 57 4.93 -2.39 5.80
C ASN A 57 3.59 -1.71 5.61
N VAL A 58 2.72 -2.33 4.85
CA VAL A 58 1.36 -1.85 4.59
C VAL A 58 0.39 -2.97 4.86
N ARG A 59 -0.52 -2.76 5.81
CA ARG A 59 -1.68 -3.61 6.02
C ARG A 59 -2.90 -2.93 5.44
N SER A 60 -3.62 -3.64 4.59
CA SER A 60 -4.86 -3.20 3.95
C SER A 60 -5.99 -4.09 4.42
N THR A 61 -7.09 -3.50 4.91
CA THR A 61 -8.26 -4.22 5.39
C THR A 61 -9.51 -3.56 4.82
N MET A 62 -10.37 -4.37 4.19
CA MET A 62 -11.60 -3.92 3.50
C MET A 62 -12.80 -4.78 3.87
N SER A 63 -13.89 -4.13 4.19
CA SER A 63 -15.18 -4.74 4.50
C SER A 63 -16.28 -4.06 3.70
N MET A 64 -17.07 -4.84 2.94
CA MET A 64 -18.21 -4.34 2.19
C MET A 64 -19.37 -5.34 2.22
N ASP A 65 -20.59 -4.81 2.34
CA ASP A 65 -21.85 -5.54 2.22
C ASP A 65 -22.79 -4.78 1.29
N PHE A 66 -23.16 -5.37 0.17
CA PHE A 66 -23.99 -4.72 -0.86
C PHE A 66 -24.91 -5.68 -1.60
N THR A 67 -25.85 -5.13 -2.34
CA THR A 67 -26.79 -5.92 -3.15
C THR A 67 -26.58 -5.63 -4.63
N VAL A 68 -26.39 -6.67 -5.42
CA VAL A 68 -26.26 -6.58 -6.88
C VAL A 68 -27.59 -6.97 -7.53
N LEU A 69 -27.99 -6.21 -8.57
CA LEU A 69 -29.23 -6.45 -9.33
C LEU A 69 -30.47 -6.56 -8.45
N LEU A 70 -30.52 -5.82 -7.32
CA LEU A 70 -31.61 -5.76 -6.34
C LEU A 70 -31.96 -7.07 -5.62
N VAL A 71 -31.27 -8.17 -5.90
CA VAL A 71 -31.64 -9.49 -5.37
C VAL A 71 -30.48 -10.25 -4.73
N LYS A 72 -29.25 -10.05 -5.19
CA LYS A 72 -28.10 -10.82 -4.70
C LYS A 72 -27.33 -10.01 -3.67
N LYS A 73 -27.42 -10.40 -2.40
CA LYS A 73 -26.50 -9.90 -1.36
C LYS A 73 -25.11 -10.44 -1.60
N VAL A 74 -24.11 -9.59 -1.44
CA VAL A 74 -22.69 -9.91 -1.54
C VAL A 74 -22.00 -9.40 -0.29
N THR A 75 -21.33 -10.31 0.41
CA THR A 75 -20.40 -10.00 1.50
C THR A 75 -18.98 -10.09 0.96
N TYR A 76 -18.21 -9.03 1.12
CA TYR A 76 -16.83 -8.95 0.65
C TYR A 76 -15.91 -8.52 1.80
N ARG A 77 -14.88 -9.32 2.06
CA ARG A 77 -13.83 -9.04 3.04
C ARG A 77 -12.48 -9.27 2.38
N HIS A 78 -11.58 -8.34 2.53
CA HIS A 78 -10.22 -8.46 2.00
C HIS A 78 -9.21 -7.97 3.02
N GLU A 79 -8.16 -8.74 3.20
CA GLU A 79 -6.99 -8.37 3.98
C GLU A 79 -5.74 -8.64 3.16
N ALA A 80 -4.81 -7.68 3.16
CA ALA A 80 -3.50 -7.86 2.57
C ALA A 80 -2.41 -7.26 3.46
N ASN A 81 -1.27 -7.94 3.51
CA ASN A 81 -0.05 -7.46 4.15
C ASN A 81 1.04 -7.39 3.10
N GLU A 82 1.55 -6.21 2.84
CA GLU A 82 2.59 -5.94 1.86
C GLU A 82 3.85 -5.41 2.55
N VAL A 83 5.00 -5.86 2.10
CA VAL A 83 6.31 -5.35 2.52
C VAL A 83 7.03 -4.80 1.30
N TRP A 84 7.44 -3.55 1.38
CA TRP A 84 8.06 -2.80 0.30
C TRP A 84 9.49 -2.41 0.65
N ARG A 85 10.37 -2.40 -0.35
CA ARG A 85 11.73 -1.91 -0.24
C ARG A 85 12.13 -1.20 -1.53
N GLU A 86 12.69 0.00 -1.44
CA GLU A 86 13.16 0.78 -2.60
C GLU A 86 12.10 0.94 -3.71
N GLY A 87 10.81 1.06 -3.31
CA GLY A 87 9.69 1.19 -4.23
C GLY A 87 9.31 -0.08 -4.99
N CYS A 88 9.83 -1.24 -4.61
CA CYS A 88 9.46 -2.54 -5.15
C CYS A 88 8.78 -3.39 -4.07
N LEU A 89 7.77 -4.14 -4.45
CA LEU A 89 7.15 -5.13 -3.57
C LEU A 89 8.17 -6.23 -3.27
N HIS A 90 8.44 -6.46 -1.98
CA HIS A 90 9.38 -7.47 -1.52
C HIS A 90 8.67 -8.78 -1.17
N ARG A 91 7.51 -8.68 -0.54
CA ARG A 91 6.60 -9.80 -0.30
C ARG A 91 5.19 -9.30 -0.04
N PHE A 92 4.22 -10.18 -0.23
CA PHE A 92 2.84 -9.95 0.22
C PHE A 92 2.16 -11.26 0.59
N THR A 93 1.11 -11.13 1.40
CA THR A 93 0.09 -12.15 1.61
C THR A 93 -1.27 -11.48 1.55
N SER A 94 -2.27 -12.15 1.00
CA SER A 94 -3.63 -11.65 1.02
C SER A 94 -4.66 -12.77 1.17
N THR A 95 -5.81 -12.41 1.72
CA THR A 95 -6.98 -13.28 1.78
C THR A 95 -8.20 -12.45 1.40
N THR A 96 -8.95 -12.96 0.42
CA THR A 96 -10.22 -12.36 -0.02
C THR A 96 -11.34 -13.34 0.19
N ARG A 97 -12.36 -12.94 0.94
CA ARG A 97 -13.61 -13.69 1.10
C ARG A 97 -14.71 -12.94 0.35
N ARG A 98 -15.36 -13.63 -0.57
CA ARG A 98 -16.54 -13.13 -1.26
C ARG A 98 -17.65 -14.17 -1.14
N ASP A 99 -18.65 -13.87 -0.33
CA ASP A 99 -19.67 -14.84 0.08
C ASP A 99 -18.99 -16.09 0.70
N LYS A 100 -19.17 -17.26 0.05
CA LYS A 100 -18.55 -18.53 0.48
C LYS A 100 -17.20 -18.82 -0.16
N LYS A 101 -16.76 -17.99 -1.12
CA LYS A 101 -15.50 -18.19 -1.85
C LYS A 101 -14.38 -17.50 -1.10
N VAL A 102 -13.30 -18.25 -0.85
CA VAL A 102 -12.04 -17.72 -0.29
C VAL A 102 -10.94 -17.86 -1.34
N ILE A 103 -10.17 -16.81 -1.51
CA ILE A 103 -8.98 -16.76 -2.35
C ILE A 103 -7.84 -16.30 -1.44
N SER A 104 -6.76 -17.07 -1.39
CA SER A 104 -5.53 -16.68 -0.71
C SER A 104 -4.42 -16.55 -1.74
N MET A 105 -3.66 -15.49 -1.66
CA MET A 105 -2.52 -15.22 -2.53
C MET A 105 -1.29 -14.90 -1.68
N SER A 106 -0.13 -15.24 -2.20
CA SER A 106 1.14 -14.82 -1.62
C SER A 106 2.13 -14.47 -2.73
N GLY A 107 3.17 -13.74 -2.39
CA GLY A 107 4.29 -13.52 -3.28
C GLY A 107 5.50 -13.03 -2.53
N ALA A 108 6.67 -13.36 -3.06
CA ALA A 108 7.95 -12.96 -2.49
C ALA A 108 9.03 -12.82 -3.57
N LEU A 109 9.99 -11.95 -3.29
CA LEU A 109 11.21 -11.85 -4.10
C LEU A 109 12.15 -13.00 -3.73
N GLU A 110 12.46 -13.86 -4.71
CA GLU A 110 13.34 -15.01 -4.60
C GLU A 110 14.30 -15.05 -5.80
N ASN A 111 15.60 -15.09 -5.54
CA ASN A 111 16.64 -15.23 -6.58
C ASN A 111 16.46 -14.28 -7.80
N ASP A 112 16.21 -12.99 -7.55
CA ASP A 112 15.96 -11.96 -8.58
C ASP A 112 14.68 -12.14 -9.42
N LYS A 113 13.74 -12.96 -8.97
CA LYS A 113 12.39 -13.11 -9.50
C LYS A 113 11.36 -12.89 -8.40
N PHE A 114 10.24 -12.30 -8.75
CA PHE A 114 9.10 -12.19 -7.83
C PHE A 114 8.12 -13.33 -8.13
N ILE A 115 8.01 -14.26 -7.18
CA ILE A 115 7.15 -15.44 -7.32
C ILE A 115 5.79 -15.12 -6.70
N VAL A 116 4.70 -15.31 -7.45
CA VAL A 116 3.32 -15.15 -6.98
C VAL A 116 2.63 -16.49 -6.99
N SER A 117 2.02 -16.88 -5.87
CA SER A 117 1.38 -18.18 -5.66
C SER A 117 -0.06 -18.07 -5.20
N ASP A 118 -0.93 -18.94 -5.71
CA ASP A 118 -2.28 -19.18 -5.17
C ASP A 118 -2.34 -20.44 -4.27
N GLY A 119 -1.19 -21.03 -3.94
CA GLY A 119 -1.04 -22.25 -3.20
C GLY A 119 -1.12 -23.53 -4.04
N THR A 120 -1.44 -23.42 -5.34
CA THR A 120 -1.50 -24.56 -6.29
C THR A 120 -0.61 -24.35 -7.50
N SER A 121 -0.40 -23.12 -7.90
CA SER A 121 0.42 -22.72 -9.05
C SER A 121 1.18 -21.44 -8.74
N ASP A 122 2.37 -21.34 -9.36
CA ASP A 122 3.25 -20.19 -9.23
C ASP A 122 3.42 -19.51 -10.58
N ILE A 123 3.53 -18.19 -10.56
CA ILE A 123 3.96 -17.39 -11.71
C ILE A 123 5.20 -16.59 -11.34
N GLU A 124 6.14 -16.53 -12.26
CA GLU A 124 7.37 -15.74 -12.11
C GLU A 124 7.21 -14.38 -12.78
N LEU A 125 7.52 -13.32 -12.05
CA LEU A 125 7.55 -11.95 -12.53
C LEU A 125 8.97 -11.38 -12.43
N ASP A 126 9.18 -10.20 -12.99
CA ASP A 126 10.45 -9.49 -12.86
C ASP A 126 10.73 -9.10 -11.39
N LYS A 127 12.00 -8.89 -11.06
CA LYS A 127 12.47 -8.57 -9.70
C LYS A 127 11.72 -7.43 -9.01
N CYS A 128 11.42 -6.35 -9.75
CA CYS A 128 10.75 -5.18 -9.21
C CYS A 128 9.29 -5.15 -9.64
N VAL A 129 8.42 -5.72 -8.85
CA VAL A 129 6.97 -5.68 -9.03
C VAL A 129 6.38 -4.52 -8.25
N LYS A 130 5.33 -3.89 -8.78
CA LYS A 130 4.49 -2.92 -8.09
C LYS A 130 3.06 -3.42 -8.07
N SER A 131 2.38 -3.25 -6.93
CA SER A 131 0.95 -3.51 -6.80
C SER A 131 0.13 -2.26 -7.08
N PHE A 132 -1.21 -2.35 -6.96
CA PHE A 132 -2.11 -1.21 -6.96
C PHE A 132 -1.99 -0.40 -5.67
N ALA A 133 -0.79 0.14 -5.41
CA ALA A 133 -0.44 0.94 -4.24
C ALA A 133 -1.01 2.36 -4.35
N TYR A 134 -2.35 2.51 -4.29
CA TYR A 134 -3.04 3.80 -4.46
C TYR A 134 -2.56 4.89 -3.49
N TRP A 135 -2.06 4.51 -2.34
CA TRP A 135 -1.47 5.39 -1.34
C TRP A 135 -0.12 6.00 -1.75
N ASN A 136 0.48 5.56 -2.86
CA ASN A 136 1.71 6.15 -3.41
C ASN A 136 1.58 6.39 -4.91
N PRO A 137 1.25 7.62 -5.36
CA PRO A 137 0.99 7.91 -6.77
C PRO A 137 2.17 7.65 -7.70
N LYS A 138 3.43 7.75 -7.20
CA LYS A 138 4.64 7.52 -7.99
C LYS A 138 4.85 6.02 -8.32
N TRP A 139 4.37 5.13 -7.45
CA TRP A 139 4.53 3.69 -7.69
C TRP A 139 3.51 3.14 -8.69
N LEU A 140 2.46 3.89 -8.94
CA LEU A 140 1.46 3.57 -9.97
C LEU A 140 1.97 3.86 -11.40
N ASP A 141 3.14 4.51 -11.56
CA ASP A 141 3.74 4.80 -12.88
C ASP A 141 4.47 3.58 -13.50
N ALA A 142 4.07 2.38 -13.15
CA ALA A 142 4.59 1.14 -13.73
C ALA A 142 3.77 0.71 -14.94
N LYS A 143 4.41 0.02 -15.92
CA LYS A 143 3.72 -0.52 -17.11
C LYS A 143 2.74 -1.65 -16.76
N PHE A 144 3.00 -2.35 -15.66
CA PHE A 144 2.18 -3.44 -15.14
C PHE A 144 2.02 -3.27 -13.65
N LEU A 145 0.83 -3.57 -13.12
CA LEU A 145 0.54 -3.59 -11.71
C LEU A 145 -0.01 -4.96 -11.30
N LEU A 146 0.47 -5.45 -10.17
CA LEU A 146 0.00 -6.70 -9.57
C LEU A 146 -1.25 -6.43 -8.73
N ASN A 147 -2.33 -7.13 -9.02
CA ASN A 147 -3.48 -7.18 -8.13
C ASN A 147 -3.24 -8.28 -7.10
N VAL A 148 -2.93 -7.90 -5.87
CA VAL A 148 -2.65 -8.83 -4.76
C VAL A 148 -3.87 -9.66 -4.33
N GLU A 149 -5.09 -9.22 -4.68
CA GLU A 149 -6.33 -9.95 -4.41
C GLU A 149 -6.43 -11.28 -5.18
N ASN A 150 -5.86 -11.31 -6.40
CA ASN A 150 -6.08 -12.44 -7.32
C ASN A 150 -4.84 -12.84 -8.15
N GLY A 151 -3.68 -12.26 -7.86
CA GLY A 151 -2.41 -12.56 -8.51
C GLY A 151 -2.26 -12.08 -9.96
N LYS A 152 -3.21 -11.31 -10.51
CA LYS A 152 -3.15 -10.86 -11.90
C LYS A 152 -2.15 -9.72 -12.05
N TYR A 153 -1.18 -9.91 -12.95
CA TYR A 153 -0.25 -8.88 -13.37
C TYR A 153 -0.80 -8.21 -14.63
N THR A 154 -1.30 -6.97 -14.47
CA THR A 154 -2.15 -6.31 -15.45
C THR A 154 -1.42 -5.15 -16.12
N PRO A 155 -1.43 -5.02 -17.46
CA PRO A 155 -0.89 -3.84 -18.14
C PRO A 155 -1.74 -2.62 -17.83
N VAL A 156 -1.08 -1.50 -17.55
CA VAL A 156 -1.72 -0.24 -17.19
C VAL A 156 -1.11 0.90 -18.00
N LYS A 157 -1.95 1.79 -18.52
CA LYS A 157 -1.54 3.10 -19.03
C LYS A 157 -1.94 4.16 -18.02
N GLN A 158 -1.06 5.12 -17.77
CA GLN A 158 -1.32 6.20 -16.81
C GLN A 158 -1.37 7.53 -17.54
N SER A 159 -2.24 8.42 -17.04
CA SER A 159 -2.21 9.85 -17.33
C SER A 159 -2.40 10.65 -16.04
N ASN A 160 -1.73 11.79 -15.98
CA ASN A 160 -1.83 12.71 -14.85
C ASN A 160 -2.19 14.09 -15.39
N HIS A 161 -3.04 14.81 -14.67
CA HIS A 161 -3.23 16.23 -14.87
C HIS A 161 -3.52 16.88 -13.51
N GLU A 162 -3.22 18.17 -13.41
CA GLU A 162 -3.54 18.97 -12.25
C GLU A 162 -4.86 19.70 -12.51
N ASP A 163 -5.78 19.63 -11.55
CA ASP A 163 -7.01 20.41 -11.58
C ASP A 163 -6.65 21.88 -11.28
N PRO A 164 -6.85 22.81 -12.20
CA PRO A 164 -6.45 24.22 -12.02
C PRO A 164 -7.26 24.95 -10.94
N VAL A 165 -8.36 24.39 -10.48
CA VAL A 165 -9.23 25.00 -9.46
C VAL A 165 -8.86 24.54 -8.07
N SER A 166 -8.70 23.23 -7.88
CA SER A 166 -8.40 22.64 -6.57
C SER A 166 -6.89 22.48 -6.31
N GLY A 167 -6.05 22.51 -7.33
CA GLY A 167 -4.63 22.16 -7.24
C GLY A 167 -4.38 20.66 -7.01
N PHE A 168 -5.44 19.85 -7.06
CA PHE A 168 -5.31 18.40 -6.86
C PHE A 168 -4.73 17.72 -8.10
N MET A 169 -3.88 16.73 -7.86
CA MET A 169 -3.39 15.87 -8.92
C MET A 169 -4.41 14.76 -9.22
N MET A 170 -4.89 14.75 -10.44
CA MET A 170 -5.76 13.71 -10.98
C MET A 170 -4.92 12.66 -11.69
N LYS A 171 -5.02 11.40 -11.29
CA LYS A 171 -4.36 10.27 -11.95
C LYS A 171 -5.40 9.29 -12.48
N THR A 172 -5.30 8.98 -13.78
CA THR A 172 -6.11 7.94 -14.41
C THR A 172 -5.26 6.72 -14.71
N LEU A 173 -5.72 5.55 -14.29
CA LEU A 173 -5.15 4.25 -14.65
C LEU A 173 -6.11 3.58 -15.63
N SER A 174 -5.70 3.48 -16.90
CA SER A 174 -6.47 2.76 -17.93
C SER A 174 -6.03 1.31 -17.98
N LEU A 175 -6.93 0.40 -17.61
CA LEU A 175 -6.76 -1.05 -17.64
C LEU A 175 -7.51 -1.64 -18.86
N PRO A 176 -7.29 -2.90 -19.26
CA PRO A 176 -7.94 -3.50 -20.42
C PRO A 176 -9.48 -3.50 -20.40
N LYS A 177 -10.10 -3.37 -19.23
CA LYS A 177 -11.56 -3.51 -19.08
C LYS A 177 -12.23 -2.40 -18.26
N THR A 178 -11.48 -1.51 -17.67
CA THR A 178 -11.98 -0.45 -16.80
C THR A 178 -10.95 0.66 -16.66
N GLU A 179 -11.38 1.81 -16.17
CA GLU A 179 -10.53 2.89 -15.75
C GLU A 179 -10.69 3.12 -14.24
N ILE A 180 -9.62 3.60 -13.62
CA ILE A 180 -9.59 4.00 -12.22
C ILE A 180 -9.12 5.45 -12.18
N HIS A 181 -9.93 6.31 -11.60
CA HIS A 181 -9.63 7.73 -11.42
C HIS A 181 -9.30 7.98 -9.96
N LEU A 182 -8.17 8.62 -9.72
CA LEU A 182 -7.62 8.88 -8.38
C LEU A 182 -7.38 10.37 -8.23
N GLU A 183 -7.67 10.92 -7.07
CA GLU A 183 -7.34 12.28 -6.70
C GLU A 183 -6.37 12.30 -5.52
N TYR A 184 -5.37 13.17 -5.62
CA TYR A 184 -4.39 13.43 -4.58
C TYR A 184 -4.36 14.91 -4.29
N ASP A 185 -4.30 15.29 -3.02
CA ASP A 185 -4.15 16.68 -2.64
C ASP A 185 -2.74 17.22 -2.94
N GLU A 186 -2.50 18.51 -2.68
CA GLU A 186 -1.23 19.18 -2.91
C GLU A 186 -0.05 18.52 -2.18
N SER A 187 -0.30 17.82 -1.08
CA SER A 187 0.73 17.05 -0.34
C SER A 187 1.04 15.69 -0.99
N GLY A 188 0.27 15.28 -2.01
CA GLY A 188 0.33 13.96 -2.64
C GLY A 188 -0.43 12.88 -1.86
N SER A 189 -1.28 13.28 -0.91
CA SER A 189 -2.08 12.34 -0.12
C SER A 189 -3.36 11.94 -0.86
N TRP A 190 -3.63 10.64 -0.92
CA TRP A 190 -4.78 10.08 -1.64
C TRP A 190 -6.11 10.48 -1.00
N GLN A 191 -7.03 11.04 -1.80
CA GLN A 191 -8.32 11.57 -1.37
C GLN A 191 -9.50 10.75 -1.87
N THR A 192 -9.53 10.42 -3.17
CA THR A 192 -10.65 9.69 -3.79
C THR A 192 -10.17 8.62 -4.76
N LEU A 193 -11.04 7.65 -5.00
CA LEU A 193 -10.97 6.70 -6.11
C LEU A 193 -12.36 6.56 -6.72
N GLU A 194 -12.44 6.58 -8.04
CA GLU A 194 -13.67 6.26 -8.78
C GLU A 194 -13.37 5.23 -9.87
N SER A 195 -14.29 4.28 -10.06
CA SER A 195 -14.20 3.27 -11.11
C SER A 195 -15.57 2.66 -11.39
N GLU A 196 -15.80 2.26 -12.65
CA GLU A 196 -17.02 1.55 -13.05
C GLU A 196 -16.84 0.03 -12.95
N LEU A 197 -17.69 -0.59 -12.16
CA LEU A 197 -17.79 -2.05 -12.04
C LEU A 197 -18.91 -2.55 -12.96
N LYS A 198 -18.58 -3.40 -13.93
CA LYS A 198 -19.49 -3.87 -15.01
C LYS A 198 -20.92 -4.28 -14.58
N ILE A 199 -21.07 -4.83 -13.36
CA ILE A 199 -22.32 -5.41 -12.88
C ILE A 199 -22.87 -4.62 -11.69
N ALA A 200 -21.97 -4.00 -10.92
CA ALA A 200 -22.35 -3.38 -9.66
C ALA A 200 -22.54 -1.85 -9.75
N GLY A 201 -22.03 -1.22 -10.83
CA GLY A 201 -22.13 0.24 -11.05
C GLY A 201 -20.91 1.02 -10.57
N ALA A 202 -21.10 2.28 -10.26
CA ALA A 202 -20.05 3.21 -9.88
C ALA A 202 -19.51 2.92 -8.47
N LEU A 203 -18.24 2.57 -8.38
CA LEU A 203 -17.49 2.42 -7.13
C LEU A 203 -16.78 3.72 -6.82
N LYS A 204 -16.92 4.20 -5.59
CA LYS A 204 -16.26 5.42 -5.13
C LYS A 204 -15.67 5.23 -3.74
N TYR A 205 -14.43 5.71 -3.55
CA TYR A 205 -13.78 5.85 -2.26
C TYR A 205 -13.74 7.31 -1.87
N GLN A 206 -14.02 7.60 -0.61
CA GLN A 206 -13.93 8.93 -0.03
C GLN A 206 -13.11 8.86 1.25
N ARG A 207 -12.00 9.61 1.29
CA ARG A 207 -11.16 9.66 2.48
C ARG A 207 -11.93 10.22 3.68
N THR A 208 -11.71 9.62 4.85
CA THR A 208 -12.24 10.10 6.12
C THR A 208 -11.12 10.70 6.97
N LYS A 209 -11.46 11.69 7.78
CA LYS A 209 -10.51 12.29 8.74
C LYS A 209 -10.29 11.39 9.95
N GLU A 210 -11.35 10.70 10.38
CA GLU A 210 -11.31 9.76 11.49
C GLU A 210 -11.04 8.35 10.98
N PRO A 211 -10.22 7.55 11.67
CA PRO A 211 -10.07 6.14 11.37
C PRO A 211 -11.44 5.45 11.42
N ILE A 212 -11.80 4.79 10.34
CA ILE A 212 -12.91 3.85 10.32
C ILE A 212 -12.27 2.48 10.53
N GLY A 213 -12.75 1.68 11.45
CA GLY A 213 -12.06 0.44 11.78
C GLY A 213 -12.96 -0.71 12.09
N GLU A 214 -12.29 -1.83 12.17
CA GLU A 214 -12.81 -3.11 12.62
C GLU A 214 -13.55 -2.96 13.93
N THR A 215 -14.82 -3.34 13.95
CA THR A 215 -15.41 -3.89 15.16
C THR A 215 -15.06 -5.40 15.15
N ASP A 216 -14.80 -6.01 16.31
CA ASP A 216 -14.43 -7.43 16.45
C ASP A 216 -15.44 -8.41 15.79
N GLU A 217 -16.54 -7.92 15.22
CA GLU A 217 -17.60 -8.65 14.54
C GLU A 217 -17.39 -8.76 13.00
N ASP A 218 -16.40 -8.10 12.42
CA ASP A 218 -16.26 -7.96 10.95
C ASP A 218 -15.46 -9.10 10.26
N PHE A 219 -14.90 -10.07 11.04
CA PHE A 219 -14.07 -11.18 10.49
C PHE A 219 -14.45 -12.58 10.99
#